data_376f3a006c63db46c9f4cdc37776083d
#
_entry.id   376f3a006c63db46c9f4cdc37776083d
#
_cell.length_a   1.000
_cell.length_b   1.000
_cell.length_c   1.000
_cell.angle_alpha   90.00
_cell.angle_beta   90.00
_cell.angle_gamma   90.00
#
_symmetry.space_group_name_H-M   'P 1'
#
loop_
_entity.id
_entity.type
_entity.pdbx_description
1 polymer ?
#
loop_
_entity_poly.entity_id
_entity_poly.type
_entity_poly.pdbx_seq_one_letter_code
_entity_poly.pdbx_strand_id
1 'polypeptide(L)'
;MKKLCTLSLLAASALLSAQNTFRYEVEILSTQNRPHEWACEPSVAADPNSFHVVAGSVLDQVHANEFPFLSKNWTHSTLTSSYGVYGDPILQYDNAGRVYFLHLANPSGKAHQEGDWLDRIVIQWSDDHGKTWSNGSGIGHNPPKDQDKEGISVDPNTNTLHVSWTEFDKYGEADRSLYRSRIRYSQSEDRGITWSPAMTISAHEGDCIDDDETTEGAVPAVDPLGGVSVIWSVNDTLWFNRSDDDGAATWFEHEVAFASQRGGWAHEIPGFGRANGMPISMYDRSGRLHLVFGEQDGDSTWVAYQYSDNRGRYWSRKHILPRPEGVVHHFMPWFTVDTARGNALHIIAYGQQDTVNWTTQAYHSVSTDGGETWGHHALAEAFTPTPASFFGDYNGISAGPMGVHMVWTQQVDGVNSVYHGQYYEVETTRDPIETPKSVSNESKKRKKSKR
;
A
#
# COMPACT_ATOMS: atom_id res chain seq x y z
N MET A 1 -46.51 0.33 -64.58
CA MET A 1 -46.29 0.23 -63.14
C MET A 1 -44.84 -0.19 -62.89
N LYS A 2 -43.94 0.78 -62.61
CA LYS A 2 -42.54 0.51 -62.29
C LYS A 2 -42.40 0.49 -60.80
N LYS A 3 -41.95 -0.62 -60.22
CA LYS A 3 -41.58 -0.75 -58.79
C LYS A 3 -40.17 -0.18 -58.59
N LEU A 4 -40.08 0.87 -57.82
CA LEU A 4 -38.80 1.35 -57.26
C LEU A 4 -38.43 0.44 -56.08
N CYS A 5 -37.28 -0.23 -56.16
CA CYS A 5 -36.62 -0.83 -55.00
C CYS A 5 -35.70 0.20 -54.38
N THR A 6 -36.02 0.63 -53.16
CA THR A 6 -35.13 1.47 -52.36
C THR A 6 -34.17 0.54 -51.58
N LEU A 7 -32.87 0.62 -51.89
CA LEU A 7 -31.79 -0.04 -51.15
C LEU A 7 -31.43 0.83 -49.97
N SER A 8 -31.74 0.39 -48.74
CA SER A 8 -31.28 1.06 -47.52
C SER A 8 -29.85 0.53 -47.20
N LEU A 9 -28.86 1.40 -47.38
CA LEU A 9 -27.52 1.17 -46.85
C LEU A 9 -27.54 1.40 -45.33
N LEU A 10 -27.46 0.33 -44.54
CA LEU A 10 -27.08 0.41 -43.15
C LEU A 10 -25.55 0.59 -43.09
N ALA A 11 -25.10 1.80 -42.73
CA ALA A 11 -23.73 2.06 -42.37
C ALA A 11 -23.57 1.56 -40.89
N ALA A 12 -22.96 0.41 -40.74
CA ALA A 12 -22.48 -0.06 -39.42
C ALA A 12 -21.22 0.76 -39.08
N SER A 13 -21.38 1.77 -38.21
CA SER A 13 -20.26 2.43 -37.56
C SER A 13 -19.67 1.48 -36.52
N ALA A 14 -18.59 0.81 -36.88
CA ALA A 14 -17.76 0.11 -35.90
C ALA A 14 -17.07 1.17 -35.01
N LEU A 15 -17.58 1.35 -33.81
CA LEU A 15 -16.87 2.03 -32.74
C LEU A 15 -15.69 1.11 -32.35
N LEU A 16 -14.50 1.36 -32.93
CA LEU A 16 -13.27 0.82 -32.36
C LEU A 16 -13.05 1.54 -31.02
N SER A 17 -13.34 0.85 -29.93
CA SER A 17 -12.84 1.25 -28.62
C SER A 17 -11.32 1.17 -28.67
N ALA A 18 -10.65 2.28 -28.39
CA ALA A 18 -9.22 2.26 -28.10
C ALA A 18 -9.02 1.30 -26.91
N GLN A 19 -8.31 0.20 -27.10
CA GLN A 19 -7.91 -0.67 -26.00
C GLN A 19 -6.74 0.03 -25.32
N ASN A 20 -6.96 0.52 -24.10
CA ASN A 20 -5.87 1.01 -23.26
C ASN A 20 -4.95 -0.17 -22.96
N THR A 21 -3.67 0.02 -23.23
CA THR A 21 -2.64 -0.99 -22.93
C THR A 21 -1.94 -0.59 -21.66
N PHE A 22 -1.95 -1.46 -20.67
CA PHE A 22 -1.21 -1.25 -19.41
C PHE A 22 0.19 -1.83 -19.54
N ARG A 23 1.14 -1.19 -18.87
CA ARG A 23 2.53 -1.63 -18.80
C ARG A 23 3.01 -1.71 -17.36
N TYR A 24 3.98 -2.60 -17.15
CA TYR A 24 4.74 -2.75 -15.92
C TYR A 24 6.20 -2.41 -16.19
N GLU A 25 6.79 -1.63 -15.30
CA GLU A 25 8.23 -1.44 -15.22
C GLU A 25 8.69 -1.83 -13.82
N VAL A 26 9.80 -2.54 -13.70
CA VAL A 26 10.34 -3.04 -12.44
C VAL A 26 11.82 -2.72 -12.35
N GLU A 27 12.27 -2.31 -11.17
CA GLU A 27 13.66 -2.00 -10.86
C GLU A 27 14.00 -2.28 -9.39
N ILE A 28 15.28 -2.38 -9.09
CA ILE A 28 15.78 -2.55 -7.72
C ILE A 28 16.14 -1.16 -7.16
N LEU A 29 15.56 -0.80 -6.03
CA LEU A 29 15.86 0.45 -5.32
C LEU A 29 17.06 0.31 -4.39
N SER A 30 17.10 -0.75 -3.61
CA SER A 30 18.20 -1.02 -2.70
C SER A 30 18.44 -2.52 -2.55
N THR A 31 19.66 -2.86 -2.18
CA THR A 31 20.08 -4.22 -1.87
C THR A 31 20.83 -4.20 -0.55
N GLN A 32 20.60 -5.19 0.29
CA GLN A 32 21.33 -5.35 1.54
C GLN A 32 22.84 -5.42 1.29
N ASN A 33 23.58 -4.46 1.83
CA ASN A 33 25.02 -4.34 1.61
C ASN A 33 25.88 -4.79 2.82
N ARG A 34 25.26 -4.96 4.00
CA ARG A 34 25.93 -5.30 5.24
C ARG A 34 25.21 -6.41 5.99
N PRO A 35 25.93 -7.24 6.75
CA PRO A 35 25.29 -8.14 7.72
C PRO A 35 24.42 -7.32 8.68
N HIS A 36 23.18 -7.77 8.91
CA HIS A 36 22.16 -7.11 9.76
C HIS A 36 21.53 -5.81 9.22
N GLU A 37 21.82 -5.40 7.99
CA GLU A 37 20.99 -4.46 7.25
C GLU A 37 20.03 -5.25 6.38
N TRP A 38 18.77 -5.22 6.70
CA TRP A 38 17.75 -5.89 5.89
C TRP A 38 17.01 -4.86 5.05
N ALA A 39 17.19 -4.90 3.73
CA ALA A 39 16.39 -4.12 2.80
C ALA A 39 14.99 -4.76 2.72
N CYS A 40 14.09 -4.37 3.61
CA CYS A 40 12.74 -4.93 3.76
C CYS A 40 11.77 -3.88 4.32
N GLU A 41 10.53 -4.25 4.56
CA GLU A 41 9.44 -3.39 5.04
C GLU A 41 9.33 -2.08 4.22
N PRO A 42 9.22 -2.19 2.90
CA PRO A 42 9.20 -0.99 2.09
C PRO A 42 7.85 -0.30 2.09
N SER A 43 7.88 1.03 2.11
CA SER A 43 6.71 1.88 1.92
C SER A 43 6.91 2.84 0.75
N VAL A 44 5.84 3.25 0.09
CA VAL A 44 5.88 4.17 -1.04
C VAL A 44 4.74 5.16 -0.99
N ALA A 45 5.02 6.40 -1.33
CA ALA A 45 4.03 7.45 -1.52
C ALA A 45 4.22 8.14 -2.87
N ALA A 46 3.15 8.26 -3.64
CA ALA A 46 3.07 9.05 -4.85
C ALA A 46 2.37 10.38 -4.54
N ASP A 47 2.95 11.48 -5.00
CA ASP A 47 2.34 12.81 -4.84
C ASP A 47 1.03 12.88 -5.64
N PRO A 48 -0.12 13.20 -5.02
CA PRO A 48 -1.41 13.24 -5.71
C PRO A 48 -1.49 14.35 -6.77
N ASN A 49 -0.60 15.34 -6.75
CA ASN A 49 -0.65 16.52 -7.60
C ASN A 49 0.55 16.66 -8.55
N SER A 50 1.53 15.79 -8.45
CA SER A 50 2.72 15.82 -9.31
C SER A 50 3.17 14.40 -9.66
N PHE A 51 4.34 14.28 -10.29
CA PHE A 51 4.88 12.98 -10.70
C PHE A 51 5.92 12.42 -9.71
N HIS A 52 6.14 13.12 -8.60
CA HIS A 52 7.11 12.69 -7.61
C HIS A 52 6.65 11.44 -6.86
N VAL A 53 7.60 10.56 -6.65
CA VAL A 53 7.42 9.36 -5.84
C VAL A 53 8.57 9.25 -4.85
N VAL A 54 8.23 8.97 -3.61
CA VAL A 54 9.21 8.69 -2.55
C VAL A 54 8.93 7.31 -1.99
N ALA A 55 9.95 6.49 -1.89
CA ALA A 55 9.92 5.20 -1.22
C ALA A 55 10.89 5.20 -0.04
N GLY A 56 10.60 4.40 0.96
CA GLY A 56 11.45 4.14 2.10
C GLY A 56 11.57 2.66 2.36
N SER A 57 12.56 2.26 3.09
CA SER A 57 12.70 0.90 3.59
C SER A 57 13.43 0.92 4.93
N VAL A 58 13.29 -0.17 5.67
CA VAL A 58 13.97 -0.31 6.94
C VAL A 58 15.50 -0.19 6.74
N LEU A 59 16.24 0.50 7.55
CA LEU A 59 15.89 1.21 8.77
C LEU A 59 15.60 2.70 8.49
N ASP A 60 16.27 3.29 7.55
CA ASP A 60 16.39 4.74 7.37
C ASP A 60 16.59 5.13 5.89
N GLN A 61 16.35 4.20 4.98
CA GLN A 61 16.62 4.42 3.56
C GLN A 61 15.49 5.19 2.90
N VAL A 62 15.85 6.21 2.13
CA VAL A 62 14.93 7.01 1.33
C VAL A 62 15.36 7.00 -0.13
N HIS A 63 14.39 6.79 -1.01
CA HIS A 63 14.54 6.81 -2.46
C HIS A 63 13.52 7.79 -3.05
N ALA A 64 13.97 8.76 -3.83
CA ALA A 64 13.08 9.76 -4.44
C ALA A 64 13.30 9.86 -5.95
N ASN A 65 12.21 9.96 -6.71
CA ASN A 65 12.24 10.15 -8.15
C ASN A 65 11.14 11.13 -8.59
N GLU A 66 11.48 12.06 -9.48
CA GLU A 66 10.55 13.06 -10.03
C GLU A 66 9.69 12.49 -11.17
N PHE A 67 10.25 11.58 -11.98
CA PHE A 67 9.61 11.02 -13.16
C PHE A 67 9.91 9.53 -13.31
N PRO A 68 9.43 8.65 -12.42
CA PRO A 68 9.82 7.25 -12.45
C PRO A 68 9.45 6.52 -13.75
N PHE A 69 8.40 6.96 -14.46
CA PHE A 69 8.00 6.39 -15.75
C PHE A 69 8.86 6.83 -16.95
N LEU A 70 9.66 7.90 -16.80
CA LEU A 70 10.58 8.38 -17.84
C LEU A 70 12.03 8.10 -17.51
N SER A 71 12.35 7.91 -16.23
CA SER A 71 13.72 7.85 -15.75
C SER A 71 13.83 6.94 -14.54
N LYS A 72 14.79 6.02 -14.58
CA LYS A 72 15.18 5.20 -13.42
C LYS A 72 16.20 5.92 -12.52
N ASN A 73 16.22 7.24 -12.55
CA ASN A 73 17.15 8.07 -11.78
C ASN A 73 16.58 8.34 -10.39
N TRP A 74 16.69 7.36 -9.53
CA TRP A 74 16.38 7.52 -8.11
C TRP A 74 17.55 8.20 -7.39
N THR A 75 17.22 9.18 -6.58
CA THR A 75 18.16 9.69 -5.57
C THR A 75 18.03 8.84 -4.31
N HIS A 76 19.15 8.56 -3.66
CA HIS A 76 19.19 7.73 -2.47
C HIS A 76 19.81 8.53 -1.33
N SER A 77 19.17 8.50 -0.17
CA SER A 77 19.64 9.17 1.03
C SER A 77 19.34 8.35 2.28
N THR A 78 19.97 8.72 3.38
CA THR A 78 19.73 8.14 4.69
C THR A 78 19.00 9.14 5.56
N LEU A 79 17.87 8.73 6.14
CA LEU A 79 17.10 9.52 7.08
C LEU A 79 17.87 9.64 8.40
N THR A 80 17.86 10.82 9.00
CA THR A 80 18.49 11.06 10.30
C THR A 80 17.54 11.88 11.20
N SER A 81 17.51 11.55 12.49
CA SER A 81 16.72 12.26 13.49
C SER A 81 17.43 12.25 14.83
N SER A 82 17.23 13.29 15.65
CA SER A 82 17.67 13.28 17.05
C SER A 82 16.92 12.27 17.92
N TYR A 83 15.79 11.76 17.42
CA TYR A 83 15.03 10.65 18.04
C TYR A 83 15.60 9.27 17.64
N GLY A 84 16.61 9.23 16.77
CA GLY A 84 17.03 8.00 16.09
C GLY A 84 16.03 7.57 15.02
N VAL A 85 16.42 6.56 14.23
CA VAL A 85 15.54 5.89 13.25
C VAL A 85 15.70 4.39 13.45
N TYR A 86 14.59 3.66 13.55
CA TYR A 86 14.69 2.22 13.78
C TYR A 86 13.96 1.39 12.73
N GLY A 87 12.71 1.38 12.61
CA GLY A 87 11.98 0.49 11.69
C GLY A 87 10.61 1.02 11.34
N ASP A 88 9.84 0.19 10.71
CA ASP A 88 8.45 0.38 10.35
C ASP A 88 8.17 1.65 9.52
N PRO A 89 8.93 1.89 8.41
CA PRO A 89 8.74 3.09 7.62
C PRO A 89 7.37 3.11 6.95
N ILE A 90 6.58 4.15 7.23
CA ILE A 90 5.33 4.43 6.52
C ILE A 90 5.40 5.80 5.87
N LEU A 91 5.14 5.87 4.57
CA LEU A 91 5.16 7.11 3.80
C LEU A 91 3.77 7.53 3.36
N GLN A 92 3.52 8.85 3.40
CA GLN A 92 2.28 9.44 2.91
C GLN A 92 2.52 10.86 2.42
N TYR A 93 1.91 11.25 1.28
CA TYR A 93 1.82 12.64 0.84
C TYR A 93 0.54 13.31 1.35
N ASP A 94 0.63 14.62 1.64
CA ASP A 94 -0.56 15.46 1.73
C ASP A 94 -0.89 16.13 0.38
N ASN A 95 -2.05 16.78 0.31
CA ASN A 95 -2.48 17.48 -0.91
C ASN A 95 -1.76 18.81 -1.16
N ALA A 96 -0.87 19.23 -0.25
CA ALA A 96 -0.03 20.40 -0.41
C ALA A 96 1.43 20.06 -0.82
N GLY A 97 1.71 18.79 -1.14
CA GLY A 97 2.98 18.30 -1.67
C GLY A 97 4.05 18.02 -0.62
N ARG A 98 3.68 18.00 0.69
CA ARG A 98 4.58 17.52 1.74
C ARG A 98 4.50 16.01 1.82
N VAL A 99 5.65 15.33 1.85
CA VAL A 99 5.74 13.90 2.14
C VAL A 99 6.18 13.68 3.58
N TYR A 100 5.54 12.74 4.23
CA TYR A 100 5.82 12.30 5.60
C TYR A 100 6.48 10.93 5.57
N PHE A 101 7.36 10.74 6.54
CA PHE A 101 8.02 9.46 6.82
C PHE A 101 7.86 9.18 8.32
N LEU A 102 7.03 8.19 8.65
CA LEU A 102 6.90 7.70 10.01
C LEU A 102 7.91 6.59 10.23
N HIS A 103 8.39 6.49 11.47
CA HIS A 103 9.31 5.44 11.90
C HIS A 103 9.32 5.30 13.41
N LEU A 104 9.88 4.21 13.90
CA LEU A 104 10.10 3.95 15.31
C LEU A 104 11.32 4.71 15.83
N ALA A 105 11.27 5.13 17.12
CA ALA A 105 12.38 5.84 17.76
C ALA A 105 13.48 4.89 18.24
N ASN A 106 14.72 5.38 18.21
CA ASN A 106 15.91 4.72 18.73
C ASN A 106 16.98 5.75 19.11
N PRO A 107 16.73 6.62 20.11
CA PRO A 107 17.56 7.79 20.36
C PRO A 107 19.00 7.43 20.76
N SER A 108 19.26 6.31 21.43
CA SER A 108 20.62 5.86 21.73
C SER A 108 21.34 5.22 20.55
N GLY A 109 20.59 4.79 19.52
CA GLY A 109 21.12 3.99 18.41
C GLY A 109 21.45 2.55 18.80
N LYS A 110 21.07 2.10 20.00
CA LYS A 110 21.42 0.77 20.54
C LYS A 110 20.24 -0.21 20.59
N ALA A 111 19.08 0.22 20.12
CA ALA A 111 17.86 -0.56 20.09
C ALA A 111 17.55 -1.19 21.47
N HIS A 112 17.13 -2.44 21.49
CA HIS A 112 16.76 -3.18 22.72
C HIS A 112 17.84 -3.28 23.80
N GLN A 113 19.11 -2.88 23.50
CA GLN A 113 20.20 -2.96 24.47
C GLN A 113 20.15 -1.86 25.54
N GLU A 114 19.56 -0.70 25.25
CA GLU A 114 19.51 0.46 26.17
C GLU A 114 18.10 0.71 26.72
N GLY A 115 17.05 0.12 26.14
CA GLY A 115 15.67 0.23 26.61
C GLY A 115 15.03 1.60 26.35
N ASP A 116 15.57 2.40 25.42
CA ASP A 116 14.99 3.66 24.94
C ASP A 116 14.49 3.57 23.47
N TRP A 117 14.55 2.41 22.90
CA TRP A 117 13.97 2.11 21.61
C TRP A 117 12.45 1.93 21.74
N LEU A 118 11.69 2.20 20.69
CA LEU A 118 10.21 2.15 20.70
C LEU A 118 9.55 3.09 21.73
N ASP A 119 10.26 4.07 22.28
CA ASP A 119 9.68 4.95 23.30
C ASP A 119 8.60 5.89 22.74
N ARG A 120 8.54 6.05 21.42
CA ARG A 120 7.55 6.85 20.67
C ARG A 120 7.56 6.51 19.18
N ILE A 121 6.49 6.91 18.49
CA ILE A 121 6.48 7.05 17.04
C ILE A 121 7.11 8.40 16.68
N VAL A 122 7.86 8.45 15.58
CA VAL A 122 8.45 9.68 15.04
C VAL A 122 7.92 9.93 13.65
N ILE A 123 7.58 11.19 13.36
CA ILE A 123 7.25 11.61 12.00
C ILE A 123 8.23 12.68 11.55
N GLN A 124 8.88 12.45 10.42
CA GLN A 124 9.67 13.43 9.70
C GLN A 124 8.93 13.85 8.44
N TRP A 125 9.23 15.02 7.91
CA TRP A 125 8.61 15.51 6.68
C TRP A 125 9.62 16.18 5.76
N SER A 126 9.29 16.16 4.46
CA SER A 126 10.03 16.83 3.41
C SER A 126 9.06 17.71 2.61
N ASP A 127 9.45 18.95 2.38
CA ASP A 127 8.74 19.91 1.51
C ASP A 127 9.36 19.99 0.10
N ASP A 128 10.35 19.16 -0.19
CA ASP A 128 11.08 19.11 -1.45
C ASP A 128 11.14 17.70 -2.07
N HIS A 129 10.08 16.93 -1.82
CA HIS A 129 9.85 15.58 -2.36
C HIS A 129 10.97 14.59 -2.00
N GLY A 130 11.36 14.56 -0.72
CA GLY A 130 12.30 13.57 -0.18
C GLY A 130 13.78 13.92 -0.36
N LYS A 131 14.13 15.14 -0.83
CA LYS A 131 15.53 15.57 -0.98
C LYS A 131 16.13 15.98 0.36
N THR A 132 15.37 16.71 1.17
CA THR A 132 15.76 17.09 2.54
C THR A 132 14.64 16.79 3.53
N TRP A 133 15.00 16.46 4.76
CA TRP A 133 14.06 16.04 5.79
C TRP A 133 14.19 16.87 7.06
N SER A 134 13.05 17.14 7.71
CA SER A 134 13.00 17.74 9.06
C SER A 134 13.65 16.80 10.08
N ASN A 135 13.96 17.32 11.27
CA ASN A 135 14.33 16.44 12.41
C ASN A 135 13.14 15.61 12.92
N GLY A 136 11.93 16.03 12.60
CA GLY A 136 10.69 15.38 12.99
C GLY A 136 10.14 15.81 14.34
N SER A 137 9.00 15.24 14.67
CA SER A 137 8.30 15.35 15.96
C SER A 137 7.95 13.98 16.50
N GLY A 138 7.88 13.84 17.83
CA GLY A 138 7.56 12.59 18.51
C GLY A 138 6.09 12.50 18.89
N ILE A 139 5.52 11.30 18.78
CA ILE A 139 4.12 10.99 19.06
C ILE A 139 4.07 9.88 20.12
N GLY A 140 3.15 9.95 21.06
CA GLY A 140 2.83 8.85 21.97
C GLY A 140 3.87 8.55 23.07
N HIS A 141 4.89 9.42 23.28
CA HIS A 141 5.88 9.19 24.34
C HIS A 141 5.24 9.00 25.70
N ASN A 142 5.29 7.79 26.24
CA ASN A 142 4.60 7.38 27.47
C ASN A 142 5.43 6.33 28.26
N PRO A 143 6.63 6.70 28.76
CA PRO A 143 7.51 5.74 29.40
C PRO A 143 6.88 5.16 30.68
N PRO A 144 7.10 3.88 31.03
CA PRO A 144 8.05 2.95 30.40
C PRO A 144 7.47 2.11 29.25
N LYS A 145 6.42 2.59 28.56
CA LYS A 145 5.70 1.84 27.53
C LYS A 145 6.38 1.96 26.17
N ASP A 146 6.21 0.93 25.36
CA ASP A 146 6.73 0.82 24.01
C ASP A 146 5.64 1.14 22.97
N GLN A 147 6.02 1.73 21.83
CA GLN A 147 5.13 2.16 20.75
C GLN A 147 5.58 1.49 19.44
N ASP A 148 4.66 0.85 18.70
CA ASP A 148 4.98 0.05 17.54
C ASP A 148 3.83 0.02 16.51
N LYS A 149 4.08 -0.45 15.29
CA LYS A 149 3.09 -0.69 14.24
C LYS A 149 2.19 0.50 13.94
N GLU A 150 2.81 1.63 13.66
CA GLU A 150 2.10 2.85 13.30
C GLU A 150 1.49 2.82 11.91
N GLY A 151 0.41 3.56 11.76
CA GLY A 151 -0.23 3.87 10.49
C GLY A 151 -0.61 5.34 10.40
N ILE A 152 -0.63 5.89 9.19
CA ILE A 152 -1.01 7.27 8.93
C ILE A 152 -2.07 7.36 7.83
N SER A 153 -2.98 8.32 7.99
CA SER A 153 -3.83 8.82 6.91
C SER A 153 -3.88 10.33 6.95
N VAL A 154 -4.04 10.94 5.79
CA VAL A 154 -4.14 12.39 5.63
C VAL A 154 -5.55 12.74 5.18
N ASP A 155 -6.21 13.68 5.87
CA ASP A 155 -7.48 14.23 5.39
C ASP A 155 -7.24 15.01 4.09
N PRO A 156 -7.86 14.60 2.98
CA PRO A 156 -7.65 15.25 1.70
C PRO A 156 -8.19 16.68 1.63
N ASN A 157 -9.04 17.10 2.56
CA ASN A 157 -9.66 18.44 2.57
C ASN A 157 -8.88 19.43 3.42
N THR A 158 -8.36 18.98 4.57
CA THR A 158 -7.73 19.85 5.60
C THR A 158 -6.23 19.67 5.68
N ASN A 159 -5.66 18.55 5.18
CA ASN A 159 -4.31 18.08 5.40
C ASN A 159 -4.03 17.74 6.90
N THR A 160 -5.06 17.53 7.69
CA THR A 160 -4.92 16.98 9.05
C THR A 160 -4.35 15.58 8.96
N LEU A 161 -3.36 15.31 9.79
CA LEU A 161 -2.74 13.99 9.89
C LEU A 161 -3.41 13.18 11.01
N HIS A 162 -3.72 11.94 10.73
CA HIS A 162 -4.28 10.98 11.67
C HIS A 162 -3.32 9.80 11.79
N VAL A 163 -2.83 9.52 13.01
CA VAL A 163 -1.90 8.43 13.29
C VAL A 163 -2.50 7.51 14.35
N SER A 164 -2.47 6.22 14.10
CA SER A 164 -2.79 5.17 15.08
C SER A 164 -1.64 4.18 15.16
N TRP A 165 -1.50 3.54 16.33
CA TRP A 165 -0.41 2.62 16.61
C TRP A 165 -0.75 1.68 17.76
N THR A 166 0.04 0.63 17.94
CA THR A 166 0.00 -0.23 19.12
C THR A 166 0.89 0.33 20.24
N GLU A 167 0.35 0.52 21.43
CA GLU A 167 1.10 0.78 22.66
C GLU A 167 1.17 -0.49 23.47
N PHE A 168 2.37 -0.94 23.79
CA PHE A 168 2.64 -2.05 24.70
C PHE A 168 2.99 -1.53 26.09
N ASP A 169 2.46 -2.14 27.14
CA ASP A 169 2.95 -1.88 28.49
C ASP A 169 4.42 -2.28 28.61
N LYS A 170 4.84 -3.34 27.89
CA LYS A 170 6.22 -3.76 27.71
C LYS A 170 6.32 -4.76 26.54
N TYR A 171 7.01 -4.41 25.48
CA TYR A 171 7.16 -5.25 24.29
C TYR A 171 7.90 -6.56 24.61
N GLY A 172 7.41 -7.68 24.09
CA GLY A 172 7.98 -9.01 24.24
C GLY A 172 7.65 -9.71 25.55
N GLU A 173 6.80 -9.14 26.42
CA GLU A 173 6.42 -9.74 27.70
C GLU A 173 5.10 -10.52 27.60
N ALA A 174 5.15 -11.81 27.91
CA ALA A 174 4.01 -12.72 27.76
C ALA A 174 3.00 -12.70 28.94
N ASP A 175 3.34 -12.08 30.08
CA ASP A 175 2.46 -12.09 31.26
C ASP A 175 1.29 -11.11 31.09
N ARG A 176 0.20 -11.60 30.53
CA ARG A 176 -1.05 -10.83 30.32
C ARG A 176 -1.72 -10.32 31.59
N SER A 177 -1.34 -10.81 32.77
CA SER A 177 -1.85 -10.28 34.03
C SER A 177 -1.22 -8.94 34.40
N LEU A 178 -0.03 -8.66 33.85
CA LEU A 178 0.77 -7.47 34.16
C LEU A 178 0.91 -6.53 32.93
N TYR A 179 0.95 -7.08 31.73
CA TYR A 179 1.28 -6.32 30.51
C TYR A 179 0.19 -6.46 29.46
N ARG A 180 -0.18 -5.33 28.86
CA ARG A 180 -1.26 -5.21 27.86
C ARG A 180 -0.83 -4.39 26.67
N SER A 181 -1.36 -4.74 25.51
CA SER A 181 -1.34 -3.92 24.30
C SER A 181 -2.69 -3.25 24.07
N ARG A 182 -2.67 -2.08 23.44
CA ARG A 182 -3.86 -1.30 23.08
C ARG A 182 -3.62 -0.40 21.89
N ILE A 183 -4.69 -0.07 21.18
CA ILE A 183 -4.61 0.86 20.05
C ILE A 183 -4.71 2.30 20.55
N ARG A 184 -3.72 3.10 20.14
CA ARG A 184 -3.63 4.52 20.42
C ARG A 184 -3.90 5.32 19.14
N TYR A 185 -4.27 6.57 19.33
CA TYR A 185 -4.53 7.53 18.27
C TYR A 185 -4.09 8.93 18.68
N SER A 186 -3.60 9.70 17.69
CA SER A 186 -3.32 11.13 17.80
C SER A 186 -3.47 11.80 16.42
N GLN A 187 -3.71 13.11 16.41
CA GLN A 187 -3.81 13.90 15.20
C GLN A 187 -2.96 15.16 15.25
N SER A 188 -2.62 15.68 14.05
CA SER A 188 -1.94 16.95 13.87
C SER A 188 -2.69 17.80 12.85
N GLU A 189 -3.07 19.03 13.24
CA GLU A 189 -3.72 20.03 12.38
C GLU A 189 -2.71 20.98 11.74
N ASP A 190 -1.45 20.89 12.12
CA ASP A 190 -0.36 21.78 11.67
C ASP A 190 0.70 21.03 10.85
N ARG A 191 0.28 19.97 10.16
CA ARG A 191 1.10 19.18 9.23
C ARG A 191 2.31 18.55 9.91
N GLY A 192 2.10 17.93 11.08
CA GLY A 192 3.07 17.11 11.79
C GLY A 192 3.97 17.85 12.76
N ILE A 193 3.77 19.16 12.99
CA ILE A 193 4.61 19.96 13.91
C ILE A 193 4.21 19.69 15.37
N THR A 194 2.91 19.73 15.67
CA THR A 194 2.36 19.41 17.01
C THR A 194 1.26 18.37 16.93
N TRP A 195 1.01 17.68 18.04
CA TRP A 195 0.10 16.54 18.11
C TRP A 195 -0.88 16.70 19.27
N SER A 196 -2.10 16.23 19.04
CA SER A 196 -3.08 16.09 20.13
C SER A 196 -2.57 15.10 21.19
N PRO A 197 -3.03 15.18 22.44
CA PRO A 197 -2.75 14.14 23.42
C PRO A 197 -3.20 12.77 22.91
N ALA A 198 -2.31 11.78 23.01
CA ALA A 198 -2.62 10.41 22.58
C ALA A 198 -3.79 9.83 23.40
N MET A 199 -4.79 9.30 22.70
CA MET A 199 -5.95 8.65 23.31
C MET A 199 -6.00 7.15 23.00
N THR A 200 -6.56 6.35 23.89
CA THR A 200 -6.86 4.93 23.63
C THR A 200 -8.19 4.84 22.90
N ILE A 201 -8.23 4.12 21.78
CA ILE A 201 -9.44 3.91 20.97
C ILE A 201 -9.89 2.44 20.95
N SER A 202 -9.16 1.53 21.59
CA SER A 202 -9.56 0.15 21.84
C SER A 202 -9.97 -0.01 23.29
N ALA A 203 -11.12 -0.60 23.58
CA ALA A 203 -11.50 -1.06 24.93
C ALA A 203 -10.99 -2.50 25.17
N HIS A 204 -10.85 -3.27 24.08
CA HIS A 204 -10.22 -4.59 24.12
C HIS A 204 -8.70 -4.45 24.16
N GLU A 205 -8.07 -5.14 25.12
CA GLU A 205 -6.63 -5.12 25.29
C GLU A 205 -6.05 -6.51 24.95
N GLY A 206 -4.96 -6.52 24.20
CA GLY A 206 -4.21 -7.72 23.88
C GLY A 206 -3.07 -8.00 24.86
N ASP A 207 -2.22 -8.96 24.52
CA ASP A 207 -0.93 -9.18 25.18
C ASP A 207 0.20 -8.35 24.55
N CYS A 208 1.46 -8.67 24.85
CA CYS A 208 2.61 -7.88 24.41
C CYS A 208 3.66 -8.71 23.67
N ILE A 209 3.30 -9.84 23.05
CA ILE A 209 4.27 -10.74 22.40
C ILE A 209 4.23 -10.70 20.86
N ASP A 210 3.43 -9.78 20.27
CA ASP A 210 3.33 -9.55 18.83
C ASP A 210 2.88 -10.83 18.09
N ASP A 211 1.74 -11.37 18.52
CA ASP A 211 1.06 -12.52 17.93
C ASP A 211 -0.46 -12.32 17.86
N ASP A 212 -1.23 -13.40 17.66
CA ASP A 212 -2.69 -13.36 17.47
C ASP A 212 -3.48 -12.76 18.64
N GLU A 213 -2.93 -12.79 19.84
CA GLU A 213 -3.57 -12.24 21.03
C GLU A 213 -3.13 -10.78 21.32
N THR A 214 -2.22 -10.23 20.52
CA THR A 214 -1.81 -8.82 20.58
C THR A 214 -2.79 -7.94 19.76
N THR A 215 -3.02 -6.70 20.20
CA THR A 215 -3.79 -5.71 19.43
C THR A 215 -2.90 -5.09 18.35
N GLU A 216 -3.11 -5.44 17.09
CA GLU A 216 -2.15 -5.11 16.02
C GLU A 216 -2.79 -4.60 14.72
N GLY A 217 -1.99 -3.90 13.89
CA GLY A 217 -2.32 -3.55 12.52
C GLY A 217 -3.29 -2.38 12.35
N ALA A 218 -3.29 -1.45 13.30
CA ALA A 218 -4.19 -0.30 13.29
C ALA A 218 -3.77 0.77 12.28
N VAL A 219 -4.34 0.75 11.06
CA VAL A 219 -4.15 1.79 10.05
C VAL A 219 -5.39 2.68 9.96
N PRO A 220 -5.26 4.02 10.12
CA PRO A 220 -6.40 4.92 10.02
C PRO A 220 -6.85 5.11 8.57
N ALA A 221 -8.14 5.36 8.36
CA ALA A 221 -8.72 5.75 7.09
C ALA A 221 -9.64 6.96 7.27
N VAL A 222 -9.47 7.99 6.45
CA VAL A 222 -10.28 9.22 6.49
C VAL A 222 -11.34 9.19 5.42
N ASP A 223 -12.59 9.40 5.80
CA ASP A 223 -13.69 9.48 4.83
C ASP A 223 -13.76 10.87 4.13
N PRO A 224 -14.41 10.98 2.96
CA PRO A 224 -14.51 12.25 2.24
C PRO A 224 -15.20 13.41 3.01
N LEU A 225 -15.82 13.12 4.16
CA LEU A 225 -16.46 14.11 5.02
C LEU A 225 -15.66 14.38 6.31
N GLY A 226 -14.41 13.87 6.41
CA GLY A 226 -13.49 14.13 7.51
C GLY A 226 -13.57 13.13 8.68
N GLY A 227 -14.54 12.21 8.70
CA GLY A 227 -14.60 11.18 9.75
C GLY A 227 -13.45 10.17 9.64
N VAL A 228 -12.95 9.70 10.78
CA VAL A 228 -11.80 8.77 10.85
C VAL A 228 -12.25 7.40 11.30
N SER A 229 -11.83 6.37 10.59
CA SER A 229 -12.05 4.96 10.93
C SER A 229 -10.71 4.28 11.19
N VAL A 230 -10.66 3.38 12.17
CA VAL A 230 -9.49 2.52 12.43
C VAL A 230 -9.97 1.09 12.57
N ILE A 231 -9.27 0.18 11.90
CA ILE A 231 -9.49 -1.27 11.97
C ILE A 231 -8.21 -1.91 12.47
N TRP A 232 -8.33 -2.91 13.32
CA TRP A 232 -7.19 -3.69 13.84
C TRP A 232 -7.59 -5.14 14.08
N SER A 233 -6.60 -5.99 14.32
CA SER A 233 -6.75 -7.41 14.60
C SER A 233 -6.44 -7.71 16.06
N VAL A 234 -7.17 -8.62 16.66
CA VAL A 234 -6.86 -9.34 17.90
C VAL A 234 -7.75 -10.57 18.06
N ASN A 235 -7.21 -11.69 18.47
CA ASN A 235 -7.95 -12.94 18.72
C ASN A 235 -8.84 -13.39 17.55
N ASP A 236 -8.27 -13.61 16.38
CA ASP A 236 -8.99 -14.03 15.17
C ASP A 236 -10.18 -13.10 14.78
N THR A 237 -10.16 -11.86 15.24
CA THR A 237 -11.26 -10.93 15.09
C THR A 237 -10.78 -9.58 14.60
N LEU A 238 -11.48 -9.03 13.59
CA LEU A 238 -11.33 -7.65 13.16
C LEU A 238 -12.25 -6.75 13.98
N TRP A 239 -11.62 -5.75 14.58
CA TRP A 239 -12.27 -4.72 15.38
C TRP A 239 -12.27 -3.39 14.66
N PHE A 240 -13.27 -2.59 14.90
CA PHE A 240 -13.52 -1.32 14.25
C PHE A 240 -13.90 -0.27 15.29
N ASN A 241 -13.26 0.89 15.22
CA ASN A 241 -13.71 2.09 15.90
C ASN A 241 -13.69 3.28 14.95
N ARG A 242 -14.44 4.31 15.27
CA ARG A 242 -14.58 5.45 14.40
C ARG A 242 -14.95 6.71 15.17
N SER A 243 -14.50 7.85 14.61
CA SER A 243 -14.97 9.20 14.93
C SER A 243 -15.76 9.76 13.76
N ASP A 244 -16.92 10.37 14.05
CA ASP A 244 -17.78 11.03 13.05
C ASP A 244 -17.42 12.50 12.83
N ASP A 245 -16.55 13.06 13.68
CA ASP A 245 -16.11 14.44 13.59
C ASP A 245 -14.71 14.55 12.96
N ASP A 246 -14.51 15.65 12.25
CA ASP A 246 -13.28 16.00 11.54
C ASP A 246 -12.05 16.14 12.46
N GLY A 247 -12.28 16.40 13.73
CA GLY A 247 -11.23 16.47 14.75
C GLY A 247 -10.97 15.16 15.45
N ALA A 248 -11.66 14.07 15.07
CA ALA A 248 -11.62 12.79 15.76
C ALA A 248 -11.64 12.92 17.30
N ALA A 249 -12.38 13.92 17.80
CA ALA A 249 -12.49 14.19 19.23
C ALA A 249 -13.46 13.25 19.93
N THR A 250 -14.44 12.72 19.16
CA THR A 250 -15.46 11.80 19.66
C THR A 250 -15.38 10.46 18.95
N TRP A 251 -14.93 9.45 19.65
CA TRP A 251 -14.90 8.06 19.20
C TRP A 251 -16.08 7.28 19.79
N PHE A 252 -16.45 6.15 19.20
CA PHE A 252 -17.37 5.25 19.87
C PHE A 252 -16.79 4.84 21.21
N GLU A 253 -17.62 4.83 22.23
CA GLU A 253 -17.23 4.43 23.59
C GLU A 253 -16.63 3.01 23.64
N HIS A 254 -17.13 2.15 22.74
CA HIS A 254 -16.64 0.79 22.55
C HIS A 254 -16.50 0.50 21.06
N GLU A 255 -15.43 -0.15 20.72
CA GLU A 255 -15.21 -0.70 19.38
C GLU A 255 -16.19 -1.83 19.06
N VAL A 256 -16.31 -2.15 17.79
CA VAL A 256 -17.22 -3.18 17.28
C VAL A 256 -16.41 -4.31 16.65
N ALA A 257 -16.61 -5.54 17.15
CA ALA A 257 -16.19 -6.74 16.45
C ALA A 257 -17.13 -6.94 15.23
N PHE A 258 -16.62 -6.87 14.01
CA PHE A 258 -17.48 -6.92 12.82
C PHE A 258 -17.19 -8.08 11.87
N ALA A 259 -16.03 -8.70 11.95
CA ALA A 259 -15.66 -9.83 11.11
C ALA A 259 -14.70 -10.78 11.84
N SER A 260 -14.76 -12.05 11.50
CA SER A 260 -13.73 -13.01 11.88
C SER A 260 -12.55 -12.88 10.91
N GLN A 261 -11.34 -13.02 11.44
CA GLN A 261 -10.11 -13.16 10.67
C GLN A 261 -9.48 -14.50 11.05
N ARG A 262 -9.64 -15.51 10.21
CA ARG A 262 -9.08 -16.82 10.51
C ARG A 262 -7.55 -16.80 10.47
N GLY A 263 -6.90 -17.38 11.47
CA GLY A 263 -5.46 -17.37 11.64
C GLY A 263 -4.91 -16.02 12.13
N GLY A 264 -5.80 -15.10 12.49
CA GLY A 264 -5.49 -13.85 13.19
C GLY A 264 -4.43 -12.98 12.56
N TRP A 265 -3.56 -12.46 13.40
CA TRP A 265 -2.42 -11.65 13.02
C TRP A 265 -1.25 -12.49 12.49
N ALA A 266 -0.83 -13.53 13.23
CA ALA A 266 0.37 -14.31 12.93
C ALA A 266 0.08 -15.45 11.94
N HIS A 267 0.68 -15.39 10.76
CA HIS A 267 0.55 -16.40 9.72
C HIS A 267 1.82 -17.26 9.59
N GLU A 268 1.65 -18.57 9.44
CA GLU A 268 2.72 -19.50 9.16
C GLU A 268 2.85 -19.76 7.66
N ILE A 269 3.88 -19.18 7.04
CA ILE A 269 4.19 -19.37 5.61
C ILE A 269 5.48 -20.15 5.46
N PRO A 270 5.51 -21.28 4.73
CA PRO A 270 6.72 -22.06 4.53
C PRO A 270 7.86 -21.20 3.95
N GLY A 271 9.02 -21.23 4.59
CA GLY A 271 10.20 -20.47 4.18
C GLY A 271 10.29 -19.04 4.71
N PHE A 272 9.25 -18.53 5.36
CA PHE A 272 9.26 -17.23 6.04
C PHE A 272 9.32 -17.43 7.54
N GLY A 273 10.14 -16.62 8.22
CA GLY A 273 10.22 -16.66 9.69
C GLY A 273 9.04 -15.95 10.36
N ARG A 274 8.35 -15.07 9.61
CA ARG A 274 7.20 -14.29 10.07
C ARG A 274 6.38 -13.83 8.87
N ALA A 275 5.09 -13.83 9.00
CA ALA A 275 4.12 -13.19 8.11
C ALA A 275 2.89 -12.82 8.92
N ASN A 276 2.08 -11.87 8.44
CA ASN A 276 0.90 -11.41 9.16
C ASN A 276 -0.30 -11.20 8.25
N GLY A 277 -1.47 -11.09 8.87
CA GLY A 277 -2.76 -10.86 8.24
C GLY A 277 -3.21 -9.40 8.25
N MET A 278 -2.31 -8.43 8.40
CA MET A 278 -2.59 -6.99 8.60
C MET A 278 -3.81 -6.47 7.82
N PRO A 279 -4.81 -5.88 8.51
CA PRO A 279 -5.96 -5.27 7.85
C PRO A 279 -5.62 -3.87 7.34
N ILE A 280 -5.80 -3.64 6.04
CA ILE A 280 -5.60 -2.34 5.42
C ILE A 280 -6.93 -1.81 4.92
N SER A 281 -7.32 -0.62 5.37
CA SER A 281 -8.58 0.00 4.96
C SER A 281 -8.35 1.39 4.33
N MET A 282 -9.22 1.74 3.35
CA MET A 282 -9.15 3.02 2.67
C MET A 282 -10.54 3.41 2.13
N TYR A 283 -10.87 4.69 2.22
CA TYR A 283 -12.07 5.21 1.58
C TYR A 283 -11.81 5.57 0.12
N ASP A 284 -12.80 5.30 -0.72
CA ASP A 284 -12.86 5.87 -2.06
C ASP A 284 -13.56 7.25 -2.06
N ARG A 285 -13.58 7.91 -3.22
CA ARG A 285 -14.25 9.22 -3.36
C ARG A 285 -15.77 9.18 -3.18
N SER A 286 -16.39 8.01 -3.31
CA SER A 286 -17.83 7.85 -3.08
C SER A 286 -18.19 7.70 -1.61
N GLY A 287 -17.20 7.50 -0.74
CA GLY A 287 -17.36 7.23 0.69
C GLY A 287 -17.52 5.75 1.02
N ARG A 288 -17.23 4.85 0.07
CA ARG A 288 -17.12 3.42 0.37
C ARG A 288 -15.80 3.16 1.11
N LEU A 289 -15.88 2.52 2.25
CA LEU A 289 -14.73 2.01 2.99
C LEU A 289 -14.39 0.60 2.50
N HIS A 290 -13.25 0.46 1.86
CA HIS A 290 -12.71 -0.82 1.42
C HIS A 290 -11.77 -1.38 2.49
N LEU A 291 -11.73 -2.71 2.62
CA LEU A 291 -10.87 -3.42 3.56
C LEU A 291 -10.27 -4.64 2.88
N VAL A 292 -8.97 -4.79 2.99
CA VAL A 292 -8.19 -5.95 2.55
C VAL A 292 -7.40 -6.49 3.73
N PHE A 293 -7.35 -7.81 3.90
CA PHE A 293 -6.62 -8.47 4.98
C PHE A 293 -6.22 -9.90 4.60
N GLY A 294 -5.24 -10.44 5.32
CA GLY A 294 -4.85 -11.84 5.19
C GLY A 294 -5.68 -12.76 6.07
N GLU A 295 -5.88 -14.00 5.64
CA GLU A 295 -6.43 -15.10 6.44
C GLU A 295 -5.62 -16.37 6.23
N GLN A 296 -5.58 -17.23 7.25
CA GLN A 296 -5.00 -18.56 7.21
C GLN A 296 -5.97 -19.61 7.76
N ASP A 297 -6.04 -20.76 7.12
CA ASP A 297 -6.75 -21.94 7.63
C ASP A 297 -5.93 -23.21 7.29
N GLY A 298 -5.36 -23.82 8.29
CA GLY A 298 -4.39 -24.91 8.11
C GLY A 298 -3.19 -24.46 7.26
N ASP A 299 -2.86 -25.24 6.26
CA ASP A 299 -1.69 -25.03 5.40
C ASP A 299 -1.96 -24.09 4.20
N SER A 300 -2.95 -23.23 4.28
CA SER A 300 -3.30 -22.32 3.19
C SER A 300 -3.59 -20.92 3.69
N THR A 301 -3.13 -19.92 2.93
CA THR A 301 -3.45 -18.51 3.17
C THR A 301 -4.10 -17.88 1.95
N TRP A 302 -4.89 -16.84 2.18
CA TRP A 302 -5.52 -16.06 1.12
C TRP A 302 -5.74 -14.61 1.53
N VAL A 303 -5.92 -13.78 0.53
CA VAL A 303 -6.32 -12.39 0.70
C VAL A 303 -7.85 -12.32 0.69
N ALA A 304 -8.40 -11.65 1.69
CA ALA A 304 -9.83 -11.39 1.84
C ALA A 304 -10.13 -9.90 1.56
N TYR A 305 -11.34 -9.63 1.07
CA TYR A 305 -11.84 -8.29 0.79
C TYR A 305 -13.26 -8.14 1.34
N GLN A 306 -13.51 -7.00 1.96
CA GLN A 306 -14.83 -6.53 2.37
C GLN A 306 -14.97 -5.03 2.11
N TYR A 307 -16.21 -4.53 2.11
CA TYR A 307 -16.46 -3.10 2.04
C TYR A 307 -17.68 -2.69 2.86
N SER A 308 -17.77 -1.40 3.16
CA SER A 308 -18.92 -0.76 3.79
C SER A 308 -19.32 0.51 3.05
N ASP A 309 -20.60 0.63 2.66
CA ASP A 309 -21.18 1.82 2.01
C ASP A 309 -21.77 2.81 3.01
N ASN A 310 -21.63 2.55 4.29
CA ASN A 310 -22.26 3.33 5.35
C ASN A 310 -21.35 3.54 6.56
N ARG A 311 -20.05 3.72 6.25
CA ARG A 311 -19.03 4.08 7.21
C ARG A 311 -18.87 3.04 8.33
N GLY A 312 -18.78 1.75 7.99
CA GLY A 312 -18.57 0.65 8.93
C GLY A 312 -19.80 0.20 9.72
N ARG A 313 -20.99 0.79 9.49
CA ARG A 313 -22.23 0.34 10.18
C ARG A 313 -22.67 -1.04 9.75
N TYR A 314 -22.54 -1.35 8.45
CA TYR A 314 -22.77 -2.67 7.88
C TYR A 314 -21.68 -2.98 6.88
N TRP A 315 -21.25 -4.24 6.85
CA TRP A 315 -20.20 -4.74 5.98
C TRP A 315 -20.76 -5.71 4.94
N SER A 316 -20.17 -5.71 3.76
CA SER A 316 -20.44 -6.72 2.74
C SER A 316 -20.13 -8.13 3.27
N ARG A 317 -20.55 -9.14 2.54
CA ARG A 317 -19.99 -10.48 2.74
C ARG A 317 -18.49 -10.43 2.46
N LYS A 318 -17.73 -11.26 3.15
CA LYS A 318 -16.32 -11.48 2.89
C LYS A 318 -16.15 -12.14 1.51
N HIS A 319 -15.36 -11.52 0.65
CA HIS A 319 -14.93 -12.05 -0.63
C HIS A 319 -13.50 -12.52 -0.52
N ILE A 320 -13.25 -13.78 -0.83
CA ILE A 320 -11.89 -14.28 -0.95
C ILE A 320 -11.42 -13.99 -2.37
N LEU A 321 -10.30 -13.28 -2.51
CA LEU A 321 -9.74 -13.02 -3.82
C LEU A 321 -9.36 -14.35 -4.51
N PRO A 322 -9.65 -14.51 -5.79
CA PRO A 322 -9.07 -15.60 -6.56
C PRO A 322 -7.55 -15.56 -6.39
N ARG A 323 -6.92 -16.71 -6.19
CA ARG A 323 -5.46 -16.78 -6.17
C ARG A 323 -4.91 -16.70 -7.61
N PRO A 324 -3.72 -16.12 -7.83
CA PRO A 324 -3.02 -16.31 -9.09
C PRO A 324 -2.85 -17.81 -9.41
N GLU A 325 -2.78 -18.16 -10.68
CA GLU A 325 -2.67 -19.56 -11.09
C GLU A 325 -1.47 -20.27 -10.45
N GLY A 326 -1.71 -21.44 -9.88
CA GLY A 326 -0.69 -22.26 -9.20
C GLY A 326 -0.32 -21.80 -7.79
N VAL A 327 -0.88 -20.71 -7.28
CA VAL A 327 -0.58 -20.19 -5.94
C VAL A 327 -1.33 -20.98 -4.86
N VAL A 328 -0.61 -21.44 -3.85
CA VAL A 328 -1.12 -22.14 -2.66
C VAL A 328 -1.31 -21.16 -1.49
N HIS A 329 -0.29 -20.33 -1.23
CA HIS A 329 -0.34 -19.26 -0.24
C HIS A 329 -0.41 -17.90 -0.93
N HIS A 330 -1.37 -17.05 -0.58
CA HIS A 330 -1.50 -15.66 -1.03
C HIS A 330 -1.56 -14.78 0.22
N PHE A 331 -0.52 -13.97 0.47
CA PHE A 331 -0.25 -13.41 1.80
C PHE A 331 0.43 -12.03 1.77
N MET A 332 0.46 -11.35 2.90
CA MET A 332 1.02 -10.01 3.13
C MET A 332 0.49 -8.99 2.12
N PRO A 333 -0.83 -8.79 2.04
CA PRO A 333 -1.40 -7.80 1.14
C PRO A 333 -1.14 -6.38 1.62
N TRP A 334 -0.90 -5.45 0.67
CA TRP A 334 -1.08 -4.03 0.87
C TRP A 334 -1.97 -3.46 -0.21
N PHE A 335 -2.71 -2.39 0.09
CA PHE A 335 -3.85 -1.97 -0.70
C PHE A 335 -3.87 -0.46 -0.95
N THR A 336 -4.34 -0.05 -2.14
CA THR A 336 -4.66 1.35 -2.46
C THR A 336 -5.87 1.45 -3.38
N VAL A 337 -6.55 2.60 -3.32
CA VAL A 337 -7.64 2.98 -4.22
C VAL A 337 -7.12 4.03 -5.20
N ASP A 338 -7.18 3.74 -6.49
CA ASP A 338 -6.87 4.72 -7.54
C ASP A 338 -8.09 5.60 -7.81
N THR A 339 -8.20 6.67 -7.05
CA THR A 339 -9.30 7.61 -7.18
C THR A 339 -9.26 8.45 -8.45
N ALA A 340 -8.11 8.50 -9.14
CA ALA A 340 -7.96 9.19 -10.42
C ALA A 340 -8.49 8.33 -11.59
N ARG A 341 -8.53 6.99 -11.43
CA ARG A 341 -8.96 6.03 -12.46
C ARG A 341 -10.19 5.24 -11.99
N GLY A 342 -11.27 5.96 -11.69
CA GLY A 342 -12.59 5.38 -11.43
C GLY A 342 -12.70 4.56 -10.14
N ASN A 343 -11.87 4.85 -9.12
CA ASN A 343 -11.78 4.09 -7.87
C ASN A 343 -11.34 2.63 -8.11
N ALA A 344 -10.45 2.41 -9.06
CA ALA A 344 -9.86 1.08 -9.24
C ALA A 344 -9.11 0.64 -7.97
N LEU A 345 -9.25 -0.62 -7.63
CA LEU A 345 -8.66 -1.22 -6.44
C LEU A 345 -7.37 -1.94 -6.84
N HIS A 346 -6.30 -1.68 -6.12
CA HIS A 346 -4.98 -2.27 -6.39
C HIS A 346 -4.42 -2.89 -5.13
N ILE A 347 -3.96 -4.13 -5.24
CA ILE A 347 -3.34 -4.89 -4.14
C ILE A 347 -1.97 -5.38 -4.62
N ILE A 348 -0.95 -5.22 -3.78
CA ILE A 348 0.28 -5.99 -3.88
C ILE A 348 0.26 -7.07 -2.81
N ALA A 349 0.64 -8.29 -3.18
CA ALA A 349 0.74 -9.43 -2.24
C ALA A 349 1.74 -10.45 -2.78
N TYR A 350 2.21 -11.34 -1.91
CA TYR A 350 3.00 -12.50 -2.36
C TYR A 350 2.12 -13.69 -2.66
N GLY A 351 2.52 -14.46 -3.68
CA GLY A 351 2.00 -15.78 -3.99
C GLY A 351 3.08 -16.83 -3.92
N GLN A 352 2.93 -17.85 -3.06
CA GLN A 352 3.81 -19.00 -3.03
C GLN A 352 3.18 -20.14 -3.83
N GLN A 353 3.93 -20.66 -4.81
CA GLN A 353 3.42 -21.62 -5.80
C GLN A 353 3.54 -23.07 -5.34
N ASP A 354 4.47 -23.36 -4.44
CA ASP A 354 4.63 -24.71 -3.89
C ASP A 354 5.18 -24.66 -2.46
N THR A 355 4.89 -25.71 -1.69
CA THR A 355 5.32 -25.86 -0.30
C THR A 355 6.60 -26.70 -0.14
N VAL A 356 7.21 -27.15 -1.24
CA VAL A 356 8.42 -27.98 -1.23
C VAL A 356 9.66 -27.12 -1.44
N ASN A 357 9.63 -26.29 -2.50
CA ASN A 357 10.73 -25.38 -2.85
C ASN A 357 10.47 -23.96 -2.40
N TRP A 358 9.28 -23.68 -1.87
CA TRP A 358 8.85 -22.36 -1.40
C TRP A 358 8.93 -21.26 -2.46
N THR A 359 8.73 -21.62 -3.73
CA THR A 359 8.79 -20.68 -4.86
C THR A 359 7.77 -19.58 -4.67
N THR A 360 8.25 -18.39 -4.42
CA THR A 360 7.44 -17.20 -4.06
C THR A 360 7.62 -16.11 -5.09
N GLN A 361 6.55 -15.36 -5.37
CA GLN A 361 6.55 -14.26 -6.34
C GLN A 361 5.65 -13.13 -5.86
N ALA A 362 6.03 -11.88 -6.12
CA ALA A 362 5.16 -10.73 -5.88
C ALA A 362 4.15 -10.59 -7.02
N TYR A 363 2.89 -10.30 -6.67
CA TYR A 363 1.78 -10.09 -7.60
C TYR A 363 1.11 -8.74 -7.37
N HIS A 364 0.76 -8.10 -8.46
CA HIS A 364 -0.21 -7.02 -8.48
C HIS A 364 -1.58 -7.56 -8.86
N SER A 365 -2.59 -7.28 -8.04
CA SER A 365 -3.98 -7.62 -8.30
C SER A 365 -4.80 -6.35 -8.50
N VAL A 366 -5.61 -6.29 -9.54
CA VAL A 366 -6.41 -5.11 -9.88
C VAL A 366 -7.87 -5.47 -10.10
N SER A 367 -8.76 -4.64 -9.56
CA SER A 367 -10.21 -4.67 -9.81
C SER A 367 -10.69 -3.29 -10.25
N THR A 368 -11.48 -3.24 -11.32
CA THR A 368 -12.12 -2.02 -11.85
C THR A 368 -13.64 -2.00 -11.69
N ASP A 369 -14.19 -2.99 -11.00
CA ASP A 369 -15.62 -3.19 -10.79
C ASP A 369 -16.02 -3.22 -9.30
N GLY A 370 -15.21 -2.59 -8.45
CA GLY A 370 -15.48 -2.45 -7.02
C GLY A 370 -15.21 -3.71 -6.18
N GLY A 371 -14.32 -4.60 -6.68
CA GLY A 371 -13.90 -5.82 -5.98
C GLY A 371 -14.66 -7.09 -6.36
N GLU A 372 -15.51 -7.01 -7.39
CA GLU A 372 -16.28 -8.18 -7.87
C GLU A 372 -15.39 -9.16 -8.66
N THR A 373 -14.51 -8.61 -9.53
CA THR A 373 -13.54 -9.41 -10.26
C THR A 373 -12.11 -8.86 -10.13
N TRP A 374 -11.11 -9.74 -10.24
CA TRP A 374 -9.70 -9.40 -10.04
C TRP A 374 -8.85 -10.00 -11.16
N GLY A 375 -7.97 -9.16 -11.73
CA GLY A 375 -6.88 -9.58 -12.59
C GLY A 375 -5.57 -9.64 -11.81
N HIS A 376 -4.71 -10.62 -12.10
CA HIS A 376 -3.44 -10.82 -11.40
C HIS A 376 -2.26 -10.75 -12.37
N HIS A 377 -1.20 -10.07 -11.98
CA HIS A 377 0.03 -9.90 -12.76
C HIS A 377 1.25 -10.16 -11.88
N ALA A 378 2.09 -11.08 -12.29
CA ALA A 378 3.38 -11.29 -11.66
C ALA A 378 4.29 -10.08 -11.91
N LEU A 379 4.95 -9.56 -10.86
CA LEU A 379 5.73 -8.33 -10.94
C LEU A 379 7.20 -8.55 -11.31
N ALA A 380 7.79 -9.65 -10.83
CA ALA A 380 9.19 -9.97 -11.06
C ALA A 380 9.38 -11.49 -11.12
N GLU A 381 10.61 -11.94 -11.34
CA GLU A 381 10.95 -13.37 -11.28
C GLU A 381 10.69 -13.94 -9.88
N ALA A 382 10.33 -15.20 -9.82
CA ALA A 382 10.12 -15.88 -8.54
C ALA A 382 11.45 -16.07 -7.78
N PHE A 383 11.37 -16.15 -6.47
CA PHE A 383 12.49 -16.38 -5.57
C PHE A 383 12.17 -17.47 -4.53
N THR A 384 13.20 -17.96 -3.85
CA THR A 384 13.04 -18.87 -2.71
C THR A 384 13.41 -18.12 -1.43
N PRO A 385 12.49 -17.98 -0.45
CA PRO A 385 12.78 -17.29 0.80
C PRO A 385 13.77 -18.09 1.66
N THR A 386 14.52 -17.35 2.48
CA THR A 386 15.47 -17.94 3.44
C THR A 386 14.95 -17.71 4.86
N PRO A 387 14.53 -18.73 5.60
CA PRO A 387 13.86 -18.59 6.90
C PRO A 387 14.65 -17.83 7.95
N ALA A 388 15.98 -17.84 7.86
CA ALA A 388 16.86 -17.16 8.81
C ALA A 388 16.95 -15.63 8.57
N SER A 389 16.40 -15.12 7.47
CA SER A 389 16.43 -13.70 7.14
C SER A 389 15.12 -13.05 7.56
N PHE A 390 15.19 -11.95 8.29
CA PHE A 390 14.02 -11.10 8.51
C PHE A 390 13.58 -10.50 7.18
N PHE A 391 12.36 -10.82 6.79
CA PHE A 391 11.82 -10.44 5.48
C PHE A 391 10.96 -9.17 5.53
N GLY A 392 10.49 -8.82 6.72
CA GLY A 392 9.56 -7.73 6.98
C GLY A 392 8.11 -8.18 7.06
N ASP A 393 7.26 -7.26 7.48
CA ASP A 393 5.84 -7.51 7.80
C ASP A 393 4.88 -7.03 6.72
N TYR A 394 5.31 -6.15 5.80
CA TYR A 394 4.43 -5.52 4.82
C TYR A 394 5.15 -5.12 3.52
N ASN A 395 4.34 -4.75 2.55
CA ASN A 395 4.72 -4.15 1.27
C ASN A 395 4.14 -2.74 1.19
N GLY A 396 4.45 -1.99 0.11
CA GLY A 396 3.88 -0.67 -0.12
C GLY A 396 3.25 -0.56 -1.50
N ILE A 397 2.11 0.16 -1.59
CA ILE A 397 1.47 0.51 -2.85
C ILE A 397 0.81 1.88 -2.73
N SER A 398 0.97 2.72 -3.76
CA SER A 398 0.37 4.06 -3.80
C SER A 398 -0.04 4.43 -5.22
N ALA A 399 -1.26 4.96 -5.36
CA ALA A 399 -1.75 5.47 -6.63
C ALA A 399 -1.43 6.96 -6.77
N GLY A 400 -0.93 7.34 -7.95
CA GLY A 400 -0.61 8.72 -8.30
C GLY A 400 -1.10 9.09 -9.72
N PRO A 401 -0.87 10.33 -10.17
CA PRO A 401 -1.33 10.80 -11.47
C PRO A 401 -0.85 9.94 -12.66
N MET A 402 0.32 9.34 -12.56
CA MET A 402 0.94 8.56 -13.63
C MET A 402 0.78 7.04 -13.48
N GLY A 403 -0.03 6.57 -12.56
CA GLY A 403 -0.26 5.15 -12.35
C GLY A 403 -0.10 4.74 -10.90
N VAL A 404 0.16 3.46 -10.70
CA VAL A 404 0.29 2.85 -9.39
C VAL A 404 1.74 2.42 -9.18
N HIS A 405 2.30 2.81 -8.04
CA HIS A 405 3.64 2.49 -7.60
C HIS A 405 3.58 1.45 -6.50
N MET A 406 4.40 0.43 -6.63
CA MET A 406 4.47 -0.71 -5.71
C MET A 406 5.91 -0.90 -5.25
N VAL A 407 6.10 -1.22 -3.99
CA VAL A 407 7.41 -1.62 -3.45
C VAL A 407 7.26 -2.90 -2.63
N TRP A 408 8.22 -3.79 -2.78
CA TRP A 408 8.22 -5.07 -2.08
C TRP A 408 9.65 -5.57 -1.80
N THR A 409 9.75 -6.42 -0.81
CA THR A 409 11.00 -7.15 -0.54
C THR A 409 11.10 -8.37 -1.45
N GLN A 410 12.28 -8.62 -1.99
CA GLN A 410 12.58 -9.85 -2.73
C GLN A 410 13.97 -10.34 -2.37
N GLN A 411 14.15 -11.64 -2.30
CA GLN A 411 15.46 -12.26 -2.07
C GLN A 411 16.07 -12.75 -3.38
N VAL A 412 17.35 -12.45 -3.56
CA VAL A 412 18.19 -13.01 -4.61
C VAL A 412 19.43 -13.57 -3.94
N ASP A 413 19.67 -14.88 -4.09
CA ASP A 413 20.78 -15.59 -3.46
C ASP A 413 20.84 -15.39 -1.93
N GLY A 414 19.69 -15.33 -1.27
CA GLY A 414 19.56 -15.13 0.17
C GLY A 414 19.78 -13.71 0.66
N VAL A 415 19.89 -12.74 -0.26
CA VAL A 415 20.07 -11.30 0.02
C VAL A 415 18.76 -10.57 -0.24
N ASN A 416 18.28 -9.82 0.76
CA ASN A 416 17.10 -8.96 0.60
C ASN A 416 17.39 -7.76 -0.29
N SER A 417 16.45 -7.44 -1.14
CA SER A 417 16.44 -6.24 -1.96
C SER A 417 15.04 -5.64 -1.98
N VAL A 418 14.95 -4.32 -1.99
CA VAL A 418 13.70 -3.60 -2.21
C VAL A 418 13.55 -3.34 -3.70
N TYR A 419 12.44 -3.81 -4.24
CA TYR A 419 12.04 -3.62 -5.63
C TYR A 419 10.97 -2.53 -5.70
N HIS A 420 10.99 -1.79 -6.80
CA HIS A 420 9.91 -0.88 -7.19
C HIS A 420 9.30 -1.37 -8.49
N GLY A 421 7.98 -1.38 -8.54
CA GLY A 421 7.19 -1.64 -9.74
C GLY A 421 6.24 -0.49 -10.03
N GLN A 422 6.09 -0.15 -11.29
CA GLN A 422 5.11 0.82 -11.74
C GLN A 422 4.13 0.17 -12.74
N TYR A 423 2.85 0.38 -12.50
CA TYR A 423 1.76 0.04 -13.39
C TYR A 423 1.13 1.31 -13.93
N TYR A 424 1.11 1.48 -15.25
CA TYR A 424 0.58 2.67 -15.89
C TYR A 424 -0.10 2.38 -17.23
N GLU A 425 -0.99 3.27 -17.61
CA GLU A 425 -1.73 3.22 -18.87
C GLU A 425 -0.93 3.87 -19.99
N VAL A 426 -0.85 3.19 -21.13
CA VAL A 426 -0.25 3.73 -22.36
C VAL A 426 -1.37 4.00 -23.36
N GLU A 427 -1.55 5.25 -23.73
CA GLU A 427 -2.38 5.57 -24.88
C GLU A 427 -1.72 4.95 -26.13
N THR A 428 -2.35 3.96 -26.73
CA THR A 428 -1.97 3.50 -28.05
C THR A 428 -2.31 4.60 -29.06
N THR A 429 -1.34 5.45 -29.41
CA THR A 429 -1.47 6.34 -30.55
C THR A 429 -1.77 5.49 -31.77
N ARG A 430 -2.86 5.78 -32.45
CA ARG A 430 -3.21 5.14 -33.74
C ARG A 430 -1.98 5.20 -34.63
N ASP A 431 -1.67 4.09 -35.31
CA ASP A 431 -0.69 4.07 -36.36
C ASP A 431 -0.92 5.27 -37.31
N PRO A 432 0.14 5.97 -37.74
CA PRO A 432 -0.02 7.11 -38.60
C PRO A 432 -0.84 6.66 -39.84
N ILE A 433 -1.95 7.36 -40.07
CA ILE A 433 -2.82 7.12 -41.22
C ILE A 433 -1.91 7.05 -42.43
N GLU A 434 -1.80 5.86 -43.05
CA GLU A 434 -1.10 5.73 -44.33
C GLU A 434 -1.66 6.79 -45.29
N THR A 435 -0.85 7.78 -45.61
CA THR A 435 -1.21 8.77 -46.62
C THR A 435 -1.46 8.01 -47.92
N PRO A 436 -2.62 8.22 -48.56
CA PRO A 436 -2.89 7.52 -49.84
C PRO A 436 -1.76 7.79 -50.80
N LYS A 437 -1.12 6.74 -51.32
CA LYS A 437 -0.10 6.84 -52.36
C LYS A 437 -0.69 7.62 -53.51
N SER A 438 -0.07 8.75 -53.86
CA SER A 438 -0.45 9.56 -55.00
C SER A 438 -0.40 8.71 -56.28
N VAL A 439 -1.54 8.55 -56.93
CA VAL A 439 -1.64 7.89 -58.23
C VAL A 439 -0.88 8.77 -59.24
N SER A 440 0.29 8.33 -59.66
CA SER A 440 1.04 8.97 -60.73
C SER A 440 0.30 8.79 -62.07
N ASN A 441 -0.26 9.89 -62.59
CA ASN A 441 -0.80 9.95 -63.94
C ASN A 441 0.33 9.77 -64.98
N GLU A 442 0.50 8.57 -65.51
CA GLU A 442 1.29 8.36 -66.74
C GLU A 442 0.55 8.96 -67.95
N SER A 443 1.00 10.11 -68.41
CA SER A 443 0.56 10.73 -69.66
C SER A 443 1.04 9.93 -70.85
N LYS A 444 0.12 9.25 -71.55
CA LYS A 444 0.37 8.63 -72.84
C LYS A 444 0.80 9.69 -73.86
N LYS A 445 2.08 9.73 -74.25
CA LYS A 445 2.58 10.45 -75.41
C LYS A 445 2.14 9.71 -76.71
N ARG A 446 1.17 10.28 -77.40
CA ARG A 446 0.83 9.91 -78.75
C ARG A 446 1.97 10.29 -79.70
N LYS A 447 2.64 9.32 -80.30
CA LYS A 447 3.51 9.54 -81.49
C LYS A 447 2.64 9.90 -82.71
N LYS A 448 2.82 11.10 -83.26
CA LYS A 448 2.40 11.46 -84.59
C LYS A 448 3.44 10.91 -85.54
N SER A 449 3.05 9.97 -86.43
CA SER A 449 3.81 9.63 -87.62
C SER A 449 3.48 10.68 -88.66
N LYS A 450 4.52 11.26 -89.27
CA LYS A 450 4.44 11.96 -90.58
C LYS A 450 4.69 10.95 -91.62
N ARG A 451 3.80 10.94 -92.48
CA ARG A 451 4.21 10.97 -93.85
C ARG A 451 3.95 12.01 -94.32
#